data_96172355b92bf47f8363960f8e28a0a6
#
_entry.id   96172355b92bf47f8363960f8e28a0a6
#
_cell.length_a   1.000
_cell.length_b   1.000
_cell.length_c   1.000
_cell.angle_alpha   90.00
_cell.angle_beta   90.00
_cell.angle_gamma   90.00
#
_symmetry.space_group_name_H-M   'P 1'
#
loop_
_entity.id
_entity.type
_entity.pdbx_description
1 polymer ?
#
loop_
_entity_poly.entity_id
_entity_poly.type
_entity_poly.pdbx_seq_one_letter_code
_entity_poly.pdbx_strand_id
1 'polypeptide(L)'
;SSQSLSLELTGMQGDVMKESMRCAKTLAWNLIPNTIKKQVKKDWDTNGVWGLHIHCPEGATPKDGPSAGCAITVAIISQICNAPIKNNIAITGEIDLNGSISAVGGISSKIDGGIKAGVDTIFIPKDNEDDYNKYLKQKIDTIISSDEFSCDSDEDNKQDLQSDKIKNKINVILVSRIEEVISTVYTKKIKFNKISGL
;
A
#
# COMPACT_ATOMS: atom_id res chain seq x y z
N SER A 1 2.85 -19.41 28.51
CA SER A 1 2.91 -17.99 28.13
C SER A 1 2.82 -17.91 26.62
N SER A 2 1.78 -17.27 26.09
CA SER A 2 1.71 -16.99 24.64
C SER A 2 2.82 -16.01 24.30
N GLN A 3 3.89 -16.47 23.68
CA GLN A 3 4.93 -15.58 23.14
C GLN A 3 4.29 -14.74 22.03
N SER A 4 4.15 -13.44 22.28
CA SER A 4 3.74 -12.50 21.22
C SER A 4 4.93 -12.25 20.31
N LEU A 5 4.67 -12.14 19.01
CA LEU A 5 5.65 -11.72 18.01
C LEU A 5 6.26 -10.39 18.42
N SER A 6 7.55 -10.36 18.76
CA SER A 6 8.25 -9.13 19.11
C SER A 6 8.34 -8.19 17.87
N LEU A 7 8.41 -6.90 18.10
CA LEU A 7 8.51 -5.89 17.04
C LEU A 7 9.57 -4.87 17.43
N GLU A 8 10.64 -4.83 16.66
CA GLU A 8 11.67 -3.80 16.75
C GLU A 8 11.47 -2.77 15.63
N LEU A 9 11.58 -1.49 15.97
CA LEU A 9 11.33 -0.38 15.06
C LEU A 9 12.51 0.58 15.08
N THR A 10 13.07 0.89 13.90
CA THR A 10 14.18 1.83 13.75
C THR A 10 13.95 2.78 12.57
N GLY A 11 14.67 3.91 12.52
CA GLY A 11 14.60 4.90 11.45
C GLY A 11 13.75 6.13 11.78
N MET A 12 13.83 6.63 13.04
CA MET A 12 13.14 7.84 13.52
C MET A 12 11.65 7.86 13.23
N GLN A 13 10.98 6.77 13.58
CA GLN A 13 9.52 6.64 13.45
C GLN A 13 8.82 7.37 14.61
N GLY A 14 7.87 8.24 14.31
CA GLY A 14 6.99 8.89 15.27
C GLY A 14 5.95 7.93 15.87
N ASP A 15 5.17 8.41 16.84
CA ASP A 15 4.29 7.53 17.61
C ASP A 15 3.11 7.01 16.80
N VAL A 16 2.55 7.81 15.89
CA VAL A 16 1.45 7.39 14.99
C VAL A 16 1.95 6.29 14.04
N MET A 17 3.15 6.44 13.49
CA MET A 17 3.75 5.43 12.62
C MET A 17 4.03 4.14 13.38
N LYS A 18 4.56 4.20 14.61
CA LYS A 18 4.79 3.03 15.47
C LYS A 18 3.51 2.27 15.79
N GLU A 19 2.41 2.99 16.01
CA GLU A 19 1.09 2.39 16.23
C GLU A 19 0.61 1.66 14.97
N SER A 20 0.70 2.32 13.81
CA SER A 20 0.38 1.72 12.51
C SER A 20 1.19 0.43 12.26
N MET A 21 2.50 0.40 12.61
CA MET A 21 3.33 -0.81 12.50
C MET A 21 2.86 -1.95 13.40
N ARG A 22 2.36 -1.63 14.62
CA ARG A 22 1.79 -2.63 15.52
C ARG A 22 0.49 -3.21 14.98
N CYS A 23 -0.39 -2.37 14.43
CA CYS A 23 -1.61 -2.80 13.75
C CYS A 23 -1.28 -3.70 12.55
N ALA A 24 -0.36 -3.27 11.68
CA ALA A 24 0.07 -4.01 10.51
C ALA A 24 0.64 -5.40 10.89
N LYS A 25 1.48 -5.48 11.91
CA LYS A 25 2.02 -6.75 12.43
C LYS A 25 0.90 -7.69 12.88
N THR A 26 -0.04 -7.18 13.67
CA THR A 26 -1.13 -7.99 14.22
C THR A 26 -2.05 -8.50 13.12
N LEU A 27 -2.43 -7.63 12.20
CA LEU A 27 -3.27 -7.98 11.06
C LEU A 27 -2.58 -8.99 10.14
N ALA A 28 -1.34 -8.73 9.75
CA ALA A 28 -0.55 -9.64 8.92
C ALA A 28 -0.47 -11.04 9.55
N TRP A 29 -0.15 -11.11 10.84
CA TRP A 29 -0.13 -12.38 11.54
C TRP A 29 -1.48 -13.10 11.51
N ASN A 30 -2.59 -12.40 11.69
CA ASN A 30 -3.93 -13.01 11.65
C ASN A 30 -4.25 -13.59 10.25
N LEU A 31 -3.86 -12.90 9.19
CA LEU A 31 -4.10 -13.32 7.81
C LEU A 31 -3.27 -14.53 7.36
N ILE A 32 -2.08 -14.72 7.92
CA ILE A 32 -1.17 -15.80 7.52
C ILE A 32 -1.77 -17.17 7.83
N PRO A 33 -1.70 -18.17 6.90
CA PRO A 33 -2.20 -19.52 7.11
C PRO A 33 -1.62 -20.20 8.35
N ASN A 34 -2.44 -20.95 9.07
CA ASN A 34 -2.01 -21.66 10.28
C ASN A 34 -0.88 -22.66 10.05
N THR A 35 -0.80 -23.24 8.87
CA THR A 35 0.30 -24.14 8.45
C THR A 35 1.63 -23.40 8.42
N ILE A 36 1.65 -22.19 7.84
CA ILE A 36 2.84 -21.34 7.80
C ILE A 36 3.18 -20.85 9.21
N LYS A 37 2.20 -20.43 10.01
CA LYS A 37 2.44 -20.02 11.41
C LYS A 37 3.13 -21.10 12.23
N LYS A 38 2.72 -22.36 12.07
CA LYS A 38 3.34 -23.50 12.78
C LYS A 38 4.79 -23.69 12.37
N GLN A 39 5.08 -23.62 11.07
CA GLN A 39 6.44 -23.74 10.54
C GLN A 39 7.33 -22.61 11.05
N VAL A 40 6.87 -21.37 10.90
CA VAL A 40 7.62 -20.18 11.34
C VAL A 40 7.92 -20.22 12.85
N LYS A 41 6.95 -20.63 13.67
CA LYS A 41 7.17 -20.79 15.11
C LYS A 41 8.26 -21.81 15.40
N LYS A 42 8.22 -22.97 14.73
CA LYS A 42 9.25 -23.99 14.88
C LYS A 42 10.65 -23.48 14.49
N ASP A 43 10.74 -22.77 13.38
CA ASP A 43 12.00 -22.23 12.89
C ASP A 43 12.56 -21.17 13.86
N TRP A 44 11.70 -20.34 14.42
CA TRP A 44 12.08 -19.33 15.42
C TRP A 44 12.51 -19.97 16.75
N ASP A 45 11.79 -21.00 17.23
CA ASP A 45 12.17 -21.73 18.42
C ASP A 45 13.56 -22.36 18.25
N THR A 46 13.84 -22.89 17.06
CA THR A 46 15.13 -23.52 16.76
C THR A 46 16.28 -22.52 16.70
N ASN A 47 16.01 -21.33 16.13
CA ASN A 47 17.03 -20.28 15.90
C ASN A 47 17.13 -19.27 17.05
N GLY A 48 16.25 -19.35 18.05
CA GLY A 48 16.21 -18.40 19.18
C GLY A 48 15.77 -16.97 18.80
N VAL A 49 15.16 -16.79 17.63
CA VAL A 49 14.72 -15.48 17.12
C VAL A 49 13.20 -15.43 17.05
N TRP A 50 12.62 -14.48 17.79
CA TRP A 50 11.16 -14.30 17.87
C TRP A 50 10.78 -12.87 17.54
N GLY A 51 10.59 -12.54 16.25
CA GLY A 51 10.09 -11.21 15.95
C GLY A 51 10.34 -10.69 14.55
N LEU A 52 9.97 -9.46 14.39
CA LEU A 52 10.14 -8.66 13.17
C LEU A 52 10.93 -7.40 13.52
N HIS A 53 11.84 -7.02 12.66
CA HIS A 53 12.49 -5.72 12.70
C HIS A 53 12.07 -4.92 11.46
N ILE A 54 11.41 -3.77 11.68
CA ILE A 54 11.00 -2.87 10.61
C ILE A 54 11.88 -1.63 10.67
N HIS A 55 12.70 -1.47 9.65
CA HIS A 55 13.58 -0.31 9.49
C HIS A 55 13.04 0.62 8.39
N CYS A 56 12.87 1.91 8.72
CA CYS A 56 12.61 2.94 7.73
C CYS A 56 13.92 3.67 7.40
N PRO A 57 14.43 3.58 6.15
CA PRO A 57 15.70 4.20 5.77
C PRO A 57 15.69 5.72 5.95
N GLU A 58 16.86 6.35 5.79
CA GLU A 58 17.10 7.79 6.07
C GLU A 58 16.84 8.15 7.54
N GLY A 59 17.60 7.52 8.43
CA GLY A 59 17.45 7.65 9.89
C GLY A 59 17.57 9.07 10.45
N ALA A 60 18.12 10.03 9.69
CA ALA A 60 18.21 11.44 10.08
C ALA A 60 16.90 12.22 9.81
N THR A 61 15.97 11.65 9.03
CA THR A 61 14.70 12.30 8.67
C THR A 61 13.56 11.72 9.51
N PRO A 62 12.93 12.49 10.40
CA PRO A 62 11.76 12.03 11.15
C PRO A 62 10.61 11.64 10.21
N LYS A 63 9.98 10.52 10.50
CA LYS A 63 8.83 9.99 9.75
C LYS A 63 7.71 9.71 10.71
N ASP A 64 6.52 10.18 10.37
CA ASP A 64 5.31 9.89 11.14
C ASP A 64 4.10 9.79 10.21
N GLY A 65 3.01 9.18 10.72
CA GLY A 65 1.76 9.00 10.03
C GLY A 65 1.41 7.55 9.72
N PRO A 66 0.10 7.27 9.52
CA PRO A 66 -0.41 5.90 9.39
C PRO A 66 -0.44 5.39 7.94
N SER A 67 -0.13 6.24 6.94
CA SER A 67 -0.40 5.97 5.52
C SER A 67 0.39 4.81 4.90
N ALA A 68 1.41 4.28 5.60
CA ALA A 68 2.18 3.12 5.18
C ALA A 68 1.62 1.79 5.71
N GLY A 69 0.59 1.80 6.56
CA GLY A 69 0.08 0.62 7.25
C GLY A 69 -0.29 -0.54 6.32
N CYS A 70 -0.99 -0.23 5.22
CA CYS A 70 -1.35 -1.23 4.23
C CYS A 70 -0.10 -1.85 3.56
N ALA A 71 0.85 -1.03 3.11
CA ALA A 71 2.08 -1.49 2.48
C ALA A 71 2.94 -2.34 3.43
N ILE A 72 3.05 -1.94 4.70
CA ILE A 72 3.79 -2.68 5.73
C ILE A 72 3.12 -4.03 6.01
N THR A 73 1.78 -4.09 6.08
CA THR A 73 1.05 -5.36 6.22
C THR A 73 1.41 -6.33 5.09
N VAL A 74 1.41 -5.86 3.84
CA VAL A 74 1.81 -6.62 2.66
C VAL A 74 3.27 -7.08 2.76
N ALA A 75 4.18 -6.21 3.19
CA ALA A 75 5.60 -6.54 3.33
C ALA A 75 5.85 -7.60 4.41
N ILE A 76 5.18 -7.51 5.56
CA ILE A 76 5.27 -8.51 6.63
C ILE A 76 4.78 -9.88 6.15
N ILE A 77 3.65 -9.93 5.45
CA ILE A 77 3.12 -11.18 4.87
C ILE A 77 4.12 -11.76 3.87
N SER A 78 4.66 -10.92 2.97
CA SER A 78 5.67 -11.32 1.99
C SER A 78 6.86 -12.01 2.66
N GLN A 79 7.42 -11.40 3.68
CA GLN A 79 8.57 -11.90 4.41
C GLN A 79 8.26 -13.24 5.10
N ILE A 80 7.16 -13.32 5.84
CA ILE A 80 6.81 -14.51 6.62
C ILE A 80 6.40 -15.67 5.71
N CYS A 81 5.67 -15.40 4.64
CA CYS A 81 5.19 -16.42 3.69
C CYS A 81 6.22 -16.77 2.61
N ASN A 82 7.39 -16.12 2.60
CA ASN A 82 8.36 -16.20 1.51
C ASN A 82 7.69 -16.06 0.12
N ALA A 83 6.88 -14.99 0.00
CA ALA A 83 6.09 -14.70 -1.18
C ALA A 83 6.48 -13.33 -1.76
N PRO A 84 7.34 -13.30 -2.79
CA PRO A 84 7.78 -12.04 -3.37
C PRO A 84 6.62 -11.16 -3.85
N ILE A 85 6.73 -9.86 -3.62
CA ILE A 85 5.80 -8.85 -4.12
C ILE A 85 6.21 -8.48 -5.55
N LYS A 86 5.24 -8.18 -6.40
CA LYS A 86 5.50 -7.60 -7.73
C LYS A 86 6.23 -6.26 -7.56
N ASN A 87 7.25 -6.01 -8.39
CA ASN A 87 8.13 -4.85 -8.25
C ASN A 87 7.60 -3.56 -8.90
N ASN A 88 6.50 -3.66 -9.64
CA ASN A 88 5.90 -2.58 -10.42
C ASN A 88 4.65 -1.97 -9.74
N ILE A 89 4.51 -2.13 -8.43
CA ILE A 89 3.35 -1.65 -7.66
C ILE A 89 3.74 -0.68 -6.56
N ALA A 90 2.82 0.23 -6.24
CA ALA A 90 2.87 1.04 -5.02
C ALA A 90 1.56 0.89 -4.23
N ILE A 91 1.62 1.09 -2.92
CA ILE A 91 0.49 0.92 -2.02
C ILE A 91 0.51 2.04 -1.00
N THR A 92 -0.63 2.70 -0.78
CA THR A 92 -0.83 3.61 0.35
C THR A 92 -2.20 3.38 0.98
N GLY A 93 -2.31 3.60 2.27
CA GLY A 93 -3.56 3.44 3.02
C GLY A 93 -3.28 3.24 4.51
N GLU A 94 -4.08 3.85 5.35
CA GLU A 94 -4.14 3.52 6.77
C GLU A 94 -4.87 2.20 6.93
N ILE A 95 -4.38 1.34 7.84
CA ILE A 95 -4.94 0.02 8.06
C ILE A 95 -5.41 -0.15 9.51
N ASP A 96 -6.59 -0.74 9.70
CA ASP A 96 -7.08 -1.16 11.00
C ASP A 96 -6.91 -2.65 11.26
N LEU A 97 -7.24 -3.11 12.47
CA LEU A 97 -7.15 -4.51 12.86
C LEU A 97 -8.15 -5.43 12.15
N ASN A 98 -9.21 -4.85 11.55
CA ASN A 98 -10.23 -5.56 10.78
C ASN A 98 -9.89 -5.65 9.30
N GLY A 99 -8.78 -5.06 8.87
CA GLY A 99 -8.34 -5.03 7.49
C GLY A 99 -9.01 -3.97 6.63
N SER A 100 -9.71 -2.99 7.24
CA SER A 100 -10.25 -1.84 6.51
C SER A 100 -9.13 -0.88 6.16
N ILE A 101 -9.21 -0.29 4.97
CA ILE A 101 -8.24 0.67 4.45
C ILE A 101 -8.90 2.03 4.41
N SER A 102 -8.40 2.98 5.20
CA SER A 102 -8.92 4.33 5.34
C SER A 102 -8.13 5.37 4.55
N ALA A 103 -8.77 6.51 4.28
CA ALA A 103 -8.21 7.63 3.54
C ALA A 103 -6.88 8.14 4.11
N VAL A 104 -6.04 8.64 3.22
CA VAL A 104 -4.73 9.24 3.55
C VAL A 104 -4.53 10.57 2.84
N GLY A 105 -3.68 11.42 3.37
CA GLY A 105 -3.34 12.69 2.73
C GLY A 105 -2.36 12.56 1.57
N GLY A 106 -2.35 13.57 0.70
CA GLY A 106 -1.33 13.74 -0.33
C GLY A 106 -1.42 12.77 -1.51
N ILE A 107 -2.62 12.36 -1.91
CA ILE A 107 -2.86 11.42 -3.01
C ILE A 107 -2.17 11.86 -4.30
N SER A 108 -2.30 13.12 -4.69
CA SER A 108 -1.67 13.66 -5.92
C SER A 108 -0.15 13.45 -5.92
N SER A 109 0.52 13.83 -4.83
CA SER A 109 1.98 13.66 -4.69
C SER A 109 2.40 12.20 -4.66
N LYS A 110 1.58 11.31 -4.08
CA LYS A 110 1.84 9.87 -4.03
C LYS A 110 1.72 9.22 -5.41
N ILE A 111 0.72 9.61 -6.20
CA ILE A 111 0.56 9.14 -7.59
C ILE A 111 1.73 9.63 -8.44
N ASP A 112 2.06 10.93 -8.38
CA ASP A 112 3.20 11.50 -9.11
C ASP A 112 4.53 10.83 -8.72
N GLY A 113 4.70 10.53 -7.44
CA GLY A 113 5.85 9.77 -6.94
C GLY A 113 5.92 8.35 -7.50
N GLY A 114 4.79 7.66 -7.56
CA GLY A 114 4.67 6.33 -8.17
C GLY A 114 5.03 6.34 -9.66
N ILE A 115 4.50 7.30 -10.41
CA ILE A 115 4.82 7.48 -11.84
C ILE A 115 6.33 7.73 -12.02
N LYS A 116 6.93 8.61 -11.21
CA LYS A 116 8.37 8.89 -11.25
C LYS A 116 9.23 7.68 -10.90
N ALA A 117 8.75 6.83 -10.00
CA ALA A 117 9.40 5.58 -9.62
C ALA A 117 9.24 4.47 -10.66
N GLY A 118 8.45 4.69 -11.72
CA GLY A 118 8.22 3.71 -12.78
C GLY A 118 7.29 2.56 -12.39
N VAL A 119 6.42 2.74 -11.38
CA VAL A 119 5.38 1.76 -11.10
C VAL A 119 4.24 1.93 -12.10
N ASP A 120 3.60 0.84 -12.47
CA ASP A 120 2.46 0.84 -13.38
C ASP A 120 1.11 0.65 -12.65
N THR A 121 1.14 0.25 -11.40
CA THR A 121 -0.06 0.03 -10.59
C THR A 121 0.08 0.64 -9.20
N ILE A 122 -0.89 1.43 -8.77
CA ILE A 122 -0.94 1.99 -7.43
C ILE A 122 -2.28 1.69 -6.76
N PHE A 123 -2.24 1.15 -5.54
CA PHE A 123 -3.41 0.94 -4.68
C PHE A 123 -3.58 2.14 -3.76
N ILE A 124 -4.74 2.76 -3.81
CA ILE A 124 -5.12 3.88 -2.93
C ILE A 124 -6.46 3.58 -2.26
N PRO A 125 -6.74 4.18 -1.10
CA PRO A 125 -8.02 3.97 -0.43
C PRO A 125 -9.20 4.43 -1.28
N LYS A 126 -10.30 3.67 -1.25
CA LYS A 126 -11.54 4.07 -1.93
C LYS A 126 -12.08 5.40 -1.39
N ASP A 127 -11.89 5.67 -0.10
CA ASP A 127 -12.29 6.93 0.53
C ASP A 127 -11.52 8.15 0.00
N ASN A 128 -10.47 7.95 -0.80
CA ASN A 128 -9.76 9.00 -1.54
C ASN A 128 -10.20 9.12 -3.02
N GLU A 129 -11.33 8.55 -3.42
CA GLU A 129 -11.83 8.61 -4.80
C GLU A 129 -12.01 10.06 -5.28
N ASP A 130 -12.55 10.94 -4.44
CA ASP A 130 -12.71 12.36 -4.76
C ASP A 130 -11.37 13.08 -4.95
N ASP A 131 -10.35 12.77 -4.14
CA ASP A 131 -9.00 13.31 -4.28
C ASP A 131 -8.35 12.83 -5.59
N TYR A 132 -8.57 11.58 -5.96
CA TYR A 132 -8.12 11.03 -7.23
C TYR A 132 -8.80 11.69 -8.43
N ASN A 133 -10.11 11.91 -8.36
CA ASN A 133 -10.87 12.61 -9.41
C ASN A 133 -10.42 14.07 -9.58
N LYS A 134 -10.15 14.77 -8.48
CA LYS A 134 -9.55 16.12 -8.52
C LYS A 134 -8.16 16.11 -9.16
N TYR A 135 -7.32 15.13 -8.83
CA TYR A 135 -6.00 14.95 -9.44
C TYR A 135 -6.11 14.76 -10.96
N LEU A 136 -7.00 13.88 -11.43
CA LEU A 136 -7.23 13.64 -12.85
C LEU A 136 -7.64 14.93 -13.57
N LYS A 137 -8.61 15.67 -13.00
CA LYS A 137 -9.08 16.96 -13.56
C LYS A 137 -7.94 17.97 -13.70
N GLN A 138 -7.14 18.16 -12.64
CA GLN A 138 -5.98 19.07 -12.68
C GLN A 138 -4.95 18.69 -13.75
N LYS A 139 -4.69 17.39 -13.93
CA LYS A 139 -3.76 16.92 -14.97
C LYS A 139 -4.31 17.16 -16.37
N ILE A 140 -5.60 16.93 -16.59
CA ILE A 140 -6.28 17.19 -17.86
C ILE A 140 -6.22 18.68 -18.18
N ASP A 141 -6.59 19.55 -17.23
CA ASP A 141 -6.55 21.01 -17.41
C ASP A 141 -5.13 21.50 -17.75
N THR A 142 -4.10 20.92 -17.11
CA THR A 142 -2.71 21.27 -17.41
C THR A 142 -2.30 20.86 -18.83
N ILE A 143 -2.75 19.71 -19.30
CA ILE A 143 -2.43 19.21 -20.66
C ILE A 143 -3.16 20.07 -21.70
N ILE A 144 -4.45 20.40 -21.48
CA ILE A 144 -5.24 21.25 -22.37
C ILE A 144 -4.58 22.63 -22.50
N SER A 145 -4.19 23.24 -21.39
CA SER A 145 -3.51 24.54 -21.40
C SER A 145 -2.13 24.54 -22.05
N SER A 146 -1.45 23.39 -22.09
CA SER A 146 -0.16 23.25 -22.80
C SER A 146 -0.32 22.97 -24.30
N ASP A 147 -1.46 22.43 -24.74
CA ASP A 147 -1.75 22.11 -26.13
C ASP A 147 -2.52 23.23 -26.87
N GLU A 148 -2.74 24.41 -26.25
CA GLU A 148 -3.44 25.59 -26.84
C GLU A 148 -2.79 26.15 -28.11
N PHE A 149 -1.82 25.50 -28.71
CA PHE A 149 -1.21 25.87 -29.97
C PHE A 149 -1.70 25.08 -31.20
N SER A 150 -2.71 24.22 -31.08
CA SER A 150 -3.31 23.51 -32.24
C SER A 150 -4.84 23.64 -32.25
N CYS A 151 -5.33 24.41 -33.20
CA CYS A 151 -6.76 24.64 -33.51
C CYS A 151 -7.54 23.38 -33.86
N ASP A 152 -8.83 23.43 -33.54
CA ASP A 152 -9.96 22.68 -34.11
C ASP A 152 -10.10 21.18 -33.74
N SER A 153 -10.80 20.95 -32.62
CA SER A 153 -11.72 19.81 -32.43
C SER A 153 -12.51 19.95 -31.12
N ASP A 154 -13.72 19.39 -31.07
CA ASP A 154 -14.72 19.51 -30.01
C ASP A 154 -14.14 19.20 -28.62
N GLU A 155 -14.41 20.08 -27.62
CA GLU A 155 -13.84 20.04 -26.26
C GLU A 155 -14.16 18.73 -25.50
N ASP A 156 -15.34 18.15 -25.68
CA ASP A 156 -15.79 16.92 -25.00
C ASP A 156 -14.96 15.69 -25.43
N ASN A 157 -14.58 15.58 -26.70
CA ASN A 157 -13.75 14.48 -27.20
C ASN A 157 -12.28 14.58 -26.74
N LYS A 158 -11.78 15.78 -26.44
CA LYS A 158 -10.40 15.98 -25.94
C LYS A 158 -10.23 15.54 -24.50
N GLN A 159 -11.24 15.75 -23.64
CA GLN A 159 -11.18 15.36 -22.23
C GLN A 159 -11.12 13.84 -22.04
N ASP A 160 -11.91 13.08 -22.80
CA ASP A 160 -11.91 11.62 -22.71
C ASP A 160 -10.60 11.01 -23.24
N LEU A 161 -10.08 11.48 -24.36
CA LEU A 161 -8.79 11.01 -24.91
C LEU A 161 -7.59 11.31 -23.99
N GLN A 162 -7.63 12.42 -23.25
CA GLN A 162 -6.54 12.79 -22.35
C GLN A 162 -6.63 12.11 -21.00
N SER A 163 -7.85 11.85 -20.49
CA SER A 163 -8.04 10.99 -19.31
C SER A 163 -7.48 9.59 -19.54
N ASP A 164 -7.67 9.06 -20.74
CA ASP A 164 -7.12 7.75 -21.12
C ASP A 164 -5.59 7.77 -21.27
N LYS A 165 -4.98 8.87 -21.73
CA LYS A 165 -3.52 9.01 -21.77
C LYS A 165 -2.89 9.04 -20.36
N ILE A 166 -3.57 9.60 -19.36
CA ILE A 166 -3.11 9.60 -17.97
C ILE A 166 -3.29 8.22 -17.36
N LYS A 167 -4.47 7.61 -17.55
CA LYS A 167 -4.78 6.24 -17.10
C LYS A 167 -3.85 5.20 -17.74
N ASN A 168 -3.38 5.43 -18.97
CA ASN A 168 -2.40 4.57 -19.63
C ASN A 168 -0.98 4.67 -19.04
N LYS A 169 -0.68 5.68 -18.20
CA LYS A 169 0.62 5.81 -17.53
C LYS A 169 0.68 5.05 -16.22
N ILE A 170 -0.43 4.92 -15.50
CA ILE A 170 -0.51 4.23 -14.23
C ILE A 170 -1.93 3.72 -13.99
N ASN A 171 -2.04 2.48 -13.58
CA ASN A 171 -3.30 1.86 -13.19
C ASN A 171 -3.56 2.16 -11.71
N VAL A 172 -4.55 2.99 -11.41
CA VAL A 172 -4.96 3.32 -10.03
C VAL A 172 -6.11 2.42 -9.62
N ILE A 173 -5.91 1.65 -8.56
CA ILE A 173 -6.90 0.71 -8.02
C ILE A 173 -7.38 1.24 -6.67
N LEU A 174 -8.67 1.54 -6.59
CA LEU A 174 -9.36 1.94 -5.38
C LEU A 174 -9.68 0.70 -4.54
N VAL A 175 -9.27 0.69 -3.26
CA VAL A 175 -9.45 -0.44 -2.36
C VAL A 175 -10.01 0.00 -1.02
N SER A 176 -10.91 -0.81 -0.45
CA SER A 176 -11.49 -0.60 0.88
C SER A 176 -10.97 -1.62 1.90
N ARG A 177 -10.43 -2.74 1.43
CA ARG A 177 -10.03 -3.87 2.26
C ARG A 177 -8.67 -4.43 1.86
N ILE A 178 -7.91 -4.87 2.86
CA ILE A 178 -6.58 -5.48 2.64
C ILE A 178 -6.65 -6.74 1.77
N GLU A 179 -7.76 -7.48 1.82
CA GLU A 179 -7.95 -8.69 1.02
C GLU A 179 -7.90 -8.40 -0.48
N GLU A 180 -8.40 -7.24 -0.91
CA GLU A 180 -8.35 -6.80 -2.31
C GLU A 180 -6.89 -6.61 -2.77
N VAL A 181 -6.06 -6.05 -1.91
CA VAL A 181 -4.63 -5.83 -2.19
C VAL A 181 -3.88 -7.17 -2.23
N ILE A 182 -3.96 -7.96 -1.14
CA ILE A 182 -3.18 -9.19 -1.00
C ILE A 182 -3.56 -10.29 -2.00
N SER A 183 -4.74 -10.20 -2.61
CA SER A 183 -5.16 -11.13 -3.67
C SER A 183 -4.36 -10.97 -4.98
N THR A 184 -3.71 -9.81 -5.18
CA THR A 184 -3.12 -9.43 -6.48
C THR A 184 -1.62 -9.12 -6.44
N VAL A 185 -1.09 -8.69 -5.27
CA VAL A 185 0.27 -8.13 -5.18
C VAL A 185 1.39 -9.17 -5.18
N TYR A 186 1.12 -10.41 -4.81
CA TYR A 186 2.16 -11.44 -4.73
C TYR A 186 2.36 -12.18 -6.05
N THR A 187 3.59 -12.62 -6.29
CA THR A 187 3.93 -13.47 -7.45
C THR A 187 3.49 -14.92 -7.27
N LYS A 188 3.19 -15.33 -6.02
CA LYS A 188 2.67 -16.64 -5.66
C LYS A 188 1.26 -16.52 -5.07
N LYS A 189 0.41 -17.51 -5.29
CA LYS A 189 -0.89 -17.61 -4.61
C LYS A 189 -0.69 -18.04 -3.15
N ILE A 190 -1.25 -17.27 -2.21
CA ILE A 190 -1.30 -17.60 -0.78
C ILE A 190 -2.77 -17.82 -0.42
N LYS A 191 -3.05 -18.90 0.32
CA LYS A 191 -4.40 -19.16 0.83
C LYS A 191 -4.54 -18.52 2.22
N PHE A 192 -4.94 -17.28 2.27
CA PHE A 192 -5.09 -16.52 3.50
C PHE A 192 -6.19 -17.04 4.41
N ASN A 193 -6.04 -16.82 5.71
CA ASN A 193 -7.14 -16.96 6.66
C ASN A 193 -8.17 -15.83 6.42
N LYS A 194 -9.44 -16.13 6.65
CA LYS A 194 -10.46 -15.07 6.72
C LYS A 194 -10.24 -14.25 7.99
N ILE A 195 -10.42 -12.93 7.89
CA ILE A 195 -10.52 -12.09 9.08
C ILE A 195 -11.88 -12.43 9.70
N SER A 196 -11.86 -13.09 10.87
CA SER A 196 -13.07 -13.25 11.65
C SER A 196 -13.47 -11.87 12.14
N GLY A 197 -14.62 -11.38 11.72
CA GLY A 197 -15.22 -10.18 12.28
C GLY A 197 -15.33 -10.32 13.81
N LEU A 198 -14.96 -9.27 14.51
CA LEU A 198 -15.27 -9.08 15.93
C LEU A 198 -16.78 -8.90 16.10
#